data_be2e920db1f6331070fe24762475ecfc
#
_entry.id   be2e920db1f6331070fe24762475ecfc
#
_cell.length_a   1.000
_cell.length_b   1.000
_cell.length_c   1.000
_cell.angle_alpha   90.00
_cell.angle_beta   90.00
_cell.angle_gamma   90.00
#
_symmetry.space_group_name_H-M   'P 1'
#
loop_
_entity.id
_entity.type
_entity.pdbx_description
1 polymer ?
#
loop_
_entity_poly.entity_id
_entity_poly.type
_entity_poly.pdbx_seq_one_letter_code
_entity_poly.pdbx_strand_id
1 'polypeptide(L)'
;MRLIVGISGASGVILGYEMLKALKLFPDCEVHLVVTEGAVKNFECETDLTVQDVCTLADVVHSNKNMAASISSGSFKTDGMIVIPCSMKTVAGIAAGYADNLLLRSADVCLKAVSYTHLRAHETCADL
;
A
#
# COMPACT_ATOMS: atom_id res chain seq x y z
N MET A 1 13.86 1.53 10.47
CA MET A 1 12.67 2.22 9.92
C MET A 1 11.63 1.18 9.52
N ARG A 2 10.40 1.44 9.80
CA ARG A 2 9.30 0.54 9.45
C ARG A 2 8.28 1.30 8.59
N LEU A 3 8.05 0.83 7.37
CA LEU A 3 7.14 1.46 6.42
C LEU A 3 6.04 0.49 6.00
N ILE A 4 4.85 1.04 5.80
CA ILE A 4 3.75 0.31 5.17
C ILE A 4 3.68 0.76 3.72
N VAL A 5 3.65 -0.20 2.80
CA VAL A 5 3.43 0.08 1.38
C VAL A 5 2.12 -0.58 0.97
N GLY A 6 1.22 0.24 0.49
CA GLY A 6 -0.05 -0.22 -0.05
C GLY A 6 -0.05 -0.07 -1.57
N ILE A 7 -0.53 -1.09 -2.26
CA ILE A 7 -0.68 -1.06 -3.72
C ILE A 7 -2.14 -1.30 -4.03
N SER A 8 -2.81 -0.29 -4.57
CA SER A 8 -4.23 -0.40 -4.90
C SER A 8 -4.44 -0.46 -6.41
N GLY A 9 -5.67 -0.75 -6.83
CA GLY A 9 -6.00 -1.05 -8.21
C GLY A 9 -6.14 0.16 -9.11
N ALA A 10 -5.07 0.88 -9.29
CA ALA A 10 -4.99 1.97 -10.26
C ALA A 10 -3.98 1.61 -11.34
N SER A 11 -4.07 2.26 -12.49
CA SER A 11 -3.09 2.11 -13.53
C SER A 11 -1.70 2.51 -13.01
N GLY A 12 -0.68 1.79 -13.47
CA GLY A 12 0.68 2.07 -13.04
C GLY A 12 1.12 1.27 -11.82
N VAL A 13 0.57 0.07 -11.63
CA VAL A 13 0.98 -0.81 -10.51
C VAL A 13 2.48 -1.11 -10.52
N ILE A 14 3.13 -0.97 -11.67
CA ILE A 14 4.59 -1.11 -11.76
C ILE A 14 5.31 -0.12 -10.85
N LEU A 15 4.70 1.02 -10.55
CA LEU A 15 5.29 2.00 -9.64
C LEU A 15 5.40 1.43 -8.23
N GLY A 16 4.42 0.65 -7.80
CA GLY A 16 4.48 -0.03 -6.50
C GLY A 16 5.62 -1.04 -6.46
N TYR A 17 5.78 -1.81 -7.53
CA TYR A 17 6.87 -2.75 -7.65
C TYR A 17 8.23 -2.03 -7.60
N GLU A 18 8.39 -0.96 -8.36
CA GLU A 18 9.63 -0.17 -8.38
C GLU A 18 9.93 0.46 -7.02
N MET A 19 8.89 0.90 -6.30
CA MET A 19 9.05 1.43 -4.94
C MET A 19 9.60 0.34 -4.02
N LEU A 20 9.08 -0.87 -4.08
CA LEU A 20 9.56 -1.99 -3.26
C LEU A 20 11.01 -2.32 -3.58
N LYS A 21 11.36 -2.33 -4.86
CA LYS A 21 12.75 -2.55 -5.28
C LYS A 21 13.68 -1.48 -4.72
N ALA A 22 13.26 -0.23 -4.77
CA ALA A 22 14.04 0.88 -4.22
C ALA A 22 14.24 0.74 -2.72
N LEU A 23 13.20 0.34 -1.99
CA LEU A 23 13.28 0.15 -0.54
C LEU A 23 14.19 -1.01 -0.15
N LYS A 24 14.35 -2.00 -1.02
CA LYS A 24 15.29 -3.10 -0.80
C LYS A 24 16.74 -2.64 -0.72
N LEU A 25 17.05 -1.47 -1.26
CA LEU A 25 18.41 -0.91 -1.18
C LEU A 25 18.74 -0.38 0.22
N PHE A 26 17.75 -0.31 1.10
CA PHE A 26 17.90 0.19 2.47
C PHE A 26 17.67 -0.96 3.46
N PRO A 27 18.74 -1.65 3.91
CA PRO A 27 18.57 -2.83 4.77
C PRO A 27 17.86 -2.55 6.10
N ASP A 28 17.95 -1.31 6.58
CA ASP A 28 17.30 -0.92 7.83
C ASP A 28 15.80 -0.64 7.69
N CYS A 29 15.26 -0.73 6.47
CA CYS A 29 13.85 -0.49 6.20
C CYS A 29 13.08 -1.80 6.22
N GLU A 30 12.22 -1.95 7.23
CA GLU A 30 11.28 -3.07 7.31
C GLU A 30 10.00 -2.67 6.56
N VAL A 31 9.65 -3.43 5.54
CA VAL A 31 8.51 -3.12 4.66
C VAL A 31 7.36 -4.08 4.92
N HIS A 32 6.22 -3.50 5.27
CA HIS A 32 4.95 -4.21 5.40
C HIS A 32 4.09 -3.90 4.18
N LEU A 33 3.74 -4.91 3.42
CA LEU A 33 3.04 -4.76 2.14
C LEU A 33 1.59 -5.19 2.24
N VAL A 34 0.71 -4.37 1.68
CA VAL A 34 -0.70 -4.72 1.46
C VAL A 34 -1.03 -4.48 -0.01
N VAL A 35 -1.49 -5.53 -0.70
CA VAL A 35 -1.90 -5.44 -2.11
C VAL A 35 -3.39 -5.71 -2.19
N THR A 36 -4.15 -4.81 -2.81
CA THR A 36 -5.59 -4.99 -2.98
C THR A 36 -5.89 -5.99 -4.09
N GLU A 37 -7.11 -6.53 -4.11
CA GLU A 37 -7.54 -7.44 -5.17
C GLU A 37 -7.51 -6.76 -6.55
N GLY A 38 -7.87 -5.47 -6.60
CA GLY A 38 -7.77 -4.70 -7.83
C GLY A 38 -6.35 -4.56 -8.33
N ALA A 39 -5.41 -4.39 -7.42
CA ALA A 39 -3.99 -4.32 -7.79
C ALA A 39 -3.49 -5.66 -8.33
N VAL A 40 -3.92 -6.77 -7.76
CA VAL A 40 -3.58 -8.11 -8.27
C VAL A 40 -3.98 -8.23 -9.73
N LYS A 41 -5.21 -7.83 -10.04
CA LYS A 41 -5.71 -7.87 -11.42
C LYS A 41 -4.90 -6.96 -12.34
N ASN A 42 -4.51 -5.79 -11.86
CA ASN A 42 -3.73 -4.86 -12.67
C ASN A 42 -2.33 -5.40 -12.96
N PHE A 43 -1.70 -6.09 -12.01
CA PHE A 43 -0.42 -6.75 -12.29
C PHE A 43 -0.55 -7.79 -13.39
N GLU A 44 -1.62 -8.57 -13.39
CA GLU A 44 -1.88 -9.57 -14.41
C GLU A 44 -2.11 -8.94 -15.78
N CYS A 45 -2.77 -7.78 -15.83
CA CYS A 45 -3.12 -7.11 -17.08
C CYS A 45 -2.02 -6.21 -17.63
N GLU A 46 -1.27 -5.54 -16.76
CA GLU A 46 -0.33 -4.49 -17.15
C GLU A 46 1.12 -4.96 -17.20
N THR A 47 1.44 -6.08 -16.53
CA THR A 47 2.83 -6.55 -16.41
C THR A 47 2.92 -8.04 -16.61
N ASP A 48 4.15 -8.54 -16.75
CA ASP A 48 4.44 -9.97 -16.76
C ASP A 48 4.76 -10.49 -15.35
N LEU A 49 4.64 -9.62 -14.34
CA LEU A 49 4.91 -9.98 -12.96
C LEU A 49 3.70 -10.67 -12.33
N THR A 50 3.99 -11.65 -11.48
CA THR A 50 2.96 -12.24 -10.63
C THR A 50 2.93 -11.48 -9.31
N VAL A 51 1.83 -11.57 -8.59
CA VAL A 51 1.74 -11.01 -7.23
C VAL A 51 2.83 -11.59 -6.33
N GLN A 52 3.15 -12.87 -6.54
CA GLN A 52 4.19 -13.53 -5.76
C GLN A 52 5.55 -12.85 -5.97
N ASP A 53 5.88 -12.45 -7.20
CA ASP A 53 7.12 -11.73 -7.48
C ASP A 53 7.19 -10.41 -6.71
N VAL A 54 6.06 -9.74 -6.60
CA VAL A 54 5.97 -8.47 -5.88
C VAL A 54 6.10 -8.70 -4.37
N CYS A 55 5.42 -9.71 -3.86
CA CYS A 55 5.41 -10.01 -2.43
C CYS A 55 6.78 -10.40 -1.89
N THR A 56 7.62 -11.02 -2.71
CA THR A 56 8.98 -11.42 -2.28
C THR A 56 9.86 -10.23 -1.94
N LEU A 57 9.50 -9.04 -2.38
CA LEU A 57 10.27 -7.82 -2.10
C LEU A 57 9.94 -7.20 -0.74
N ALA A 58 8.89 -7.65 -0.08
CA ALA A 58 8.50 -7.13 1.22
C ALA A 58 8.99 -8.04 2.34
N ASP A 59 9.20 -7.46 3.51
CA ASP A 59 9.59 -8.23 4.71
C ASP A 59 8.38 -8.96 5.30
N VAL A 60 7.22 -8.31 5.29
CA VAL A 60 5.97 -8.89 5.78
C VAL A 60 4.86 -8.53 4.80
N VAL A 61 4.06 -9.52 4.44
CA VAL A 61 2.91 -9.34 3.55
C VAL A 61 1.63 -9.60 4.33
N HIS A 62 0.68 -8.67 4.23
CA HIS A 62 -0.61 -8.78 4.89
C HIS A 62 -1.72 -8.90 3.85
N SER A 63 -2.68 -9.77 4.12
CA SER A 63 -3.91 -9.82 3.32
C SER A 63 -4.75 -8.57 3.56
N ASN A 64 -5.26 -7.97 2.51
CA ASN A 64 -6.12 -6.79 2.63
C ASN A 64 -7.45 -7.08 3.36
N LYS A 65 -7.76 -8.34 3.57
CA LYS A 65 -8.94 -8.79 4.33
C LYS A 65 -8.65 -9.03 5.79
N ASN A 66 -7.39 -9.04 6.19
CA ASN A 66 -7.00 -9.36 7.56
C ASN A 66 -7.01 -8.11 8.45
N MET A 67 -8.16 -7.81 9.03
CA MET A 67 -8.33 -6.66 9.92
C MET A 67 -7.66 -6.86 11.30
N ALA A 68 -7.15 -8.05 11.57
CA ALA A 68 -6.42 -8.35 12.80
C ALA A 68 -4.90 -8.25 12.66
N ALA A 69 -4.41 -7.86 11.49
CA ALA A 69 -2.98 -7.71 11.25
C ALA A 69 -2.38 -6.62 12.16
N SER A 70 -1.09 -6.74 12.44
CA SER A 70 -0.36 -5.79 13.32
C SER A 70 -0.54 -4.34 12.89
N ILE A 71 -0.51 -4.08 11.59
CA ILE A 71 -0.61 -2.72 11.03
C ILE A 71 -2.00 -2.09 11.18
N SER A 72 -2.99 -2.85 11.62
CA SER A 72 -4.32 -2.31 11.92
C SER A 72 -4.41 -1.68 13.30
N SER A 73 -3.37 -1.81 14.11
CA SER A 73 -3.36 -1.35 15.50
C SER A 73 -2.53 -0.08 15.65
N GLY A 74 -3.08 0.90 16.38
CA GLY A 74 -2.37 2.13 16.70
C GLY A 74 -1.17 1.93 17.62
N SER A 75 -1.09 0.77 18.31
CA SER A 75 0.05 0.44 19.16
C SER A 75 1.24 -0.11 18.37
N PHE A 76 1.03 -0.51 17.12
CA PHE A 76 2.10 -0.98 16.24
C PHE A 76 2.70 0.23 15.53
N LYS A 77 3.83 0.69 16.02
CA LYS A 77 4.43 1.92 15.51
C LYS A 77 5.09 1.73 14.14
N THR A 78 4.78 2.65 13.24
CA THR A 78 5.41 2.72 11.92
C THR A 78 5.93 4.13 11.69
N ASP A 79 6.91 4.26 10.81
CA ASP A 79 7.49 5.57 10.48
C ASP A 79 6.71 6.26 9.37
N GLY A 80 5.91 5.53 8.63
CA GLY A 80 5.08 6.11 7.59
C GLY A 80 4.38 5.06 6.74
N MET A 81 3.54 5.54 5.84
CA MET A 81 2.81 4.71 4.90
C MET A 81 2.83 5.36 3.52
N ILE A 82 3.07 4.56 2.50
CA ILE A 82 3.06 4.99 1.10
C ILE A 82 2.01 4.14 0.39
N VAL A 83 1.09 4.78 -0.31
CA VAL A 83 0.13 4.07 -1.16
C VAL A 83 0.42 4.44 -2.61
N ILE A 84 0.91 3.48 -3.37
CA ILE A 84 1.38 3.71 -4.73
C ILE A 84 1.19 2.49 -5.63
N PRO A 85 0.42 2.58 -6.71
CA PRO A 85 -0.49 3.66 -7.01
C PRO A 85 -1.70 3.65 -6.08
N CYS A 86 -2.39 4.76 -5.99
CA CYS A 86 -3.57 4.88 -5.15
C CYS A 86 -4.79 5.14 -6.05
N SER A 87 -5.75 4.22 -6.05
CA SER A 87 -6.98 4.41 -6.82
C SER A 87 -7.81 5.54 -6.22
N MET A 88 -8.66 6.16 -7.02
CA MET A 88 -9.52 7.24 -6.52
C MET A 88 -10.49 6.75 -5.45
N LYS A 89 -10.96 5.51 -5.57
CA LYS A 89 -11.76 4.88 -4.52
C LYS A 89 -10.99 4.84 -3.19
N THR A 90 -9.72 4.47 -3.25
CA THR A 90 -8.86 4.41 -2.05
C THR A 90 -8.60 5.81 -1.50
N VAL A 91 -8.31 6.79 -2.36
CA VAL A 91 -8.14 8.19 -1.92
C VAL A 91 -9.40 8.67 -1.21
N ALA A 92 -10.56 8.44 -1.81
CA ALA A 92 -11.84 8.84 -1.23
C ALA A 92 -12.08 8.15 0.12
N GLY A 93 -11.78 6.87 0.20
CA GLY A 93 -11.93 6.11 1.44
C GLY A 93 -11.03 6.65 2.56
N ILE A 94 -9.78 6.95 2.24
CA ILE A 94 -8.83 7.51 3.21
C ILE A 94 -9.32 8.89 3.67
N ALA A 95 -9.70 9.74 2.74
CA ALA A 95 -10.16 11.10 3.04
C ALA A 95 -11.42 11.11 3.91
N ALA A 96 -12.32 10.15 3.68
CA ALA A 96 -13.56 10.03 4.44
C ALA A 96 -13.40 9.28 5.77
N GLY A 97 -12.22 8.72 6.03
CA GLY A 97 -12.01 7.90 7.22
C GLY A 97 -12.68 6.53 7.14
N TYR A 98 -12.99 6.06 5.93
CA TYR A 98 -13.62 4.77 5.71
C TYR A 98 -12.59 3.66 5.79
N ALA A 99 -12.80 2.67 6.63
CA ALA A 99 -11.78 1.69 6.96
C ALA A 99 -12.34 0.25 6.96
N ASP A 100 -12.89 -0.17 5.82
CA ASP A 100 -13.50 -1.50 5.68
C ASP A 100 -12.53 -2.58 5.19
N ASN A 101 -11.30 -2.20 4.87
CA ASN A 101 -10.24 -3.14 4.53
C ASN A 101 -8.95 -2.75 5.24
N LEU A 102 -7.95 -3.61 5.18
CA LEU A 102 -6.71 -3.40 5.93
C LEU A 102 -5.93 -2.18 5.42
N LEU A 103 -5.87 -1.96 4.11
CA LEU A 103 -5.17 -0.80 3.55
C LEU A 103 -5.75 0.51 4.09
N LEU A 104 -7.07 0.64 4.03
CA LEU A 104 -7.75 1.84 4.55
C LEU A 104 -7.61 1.96 6.06
N ARG A 105 -7.71 0.84 6.78
CA ARG A 105 -7.55 0.82 8.23
C ARG A 105 -6.15 1.29 8.62
N SER A 106 -5.13 0.79 7.93
CA SER A 106 -3.74 1.17 8.22
C SER A 106 -3.50 2.66 7.95
N ALA A 107 -4.07 3.19 6.88
CA ALA A 107 -3.99 4.61 6.59
C ALA A 107 -4.65 5.46 7.68
N ASP A 108 -5.83 5.04 8.14
CA ASP A 108 -6.55 5.72 9.21
C ASP A 108 -5.73 5.72 10.51
N VAL A 109 -5.14 4.57 10.85
CA VAL A 109 -4.27 4.45 12.03
C VAL A 109 -3.05 5.35 11.91
N CYS A 110 -2.39 5.39 10.75
CA CYS A 110 -1.22 6.24 10.54
C CYS A 110 -1.57 7.72 10.69
N LEU A 111 -2.69 8.16 10.18
CA LEU A 111 -3.14 9.54 10.30
C LEU A 111 -3.42 9.91 11.75
N LYS A 112 -4.06 9.02 12.49
CA LYS A 112 -4.38 9.25 13.91
C LYS A 112 -3.15 9.21 14.80
N ALA A 113 -2.16 8.40 14.42
CA ALA A 113 -0.94 8.27 15.22
C ALA A 113 0.10 9.34 14.91
N VAL A 114 -0.26 10.34 14.12
CA VAL A 114 0.64 11.42 13.70
C VAL A 114 1.83 10.86 12.87
N SER A 115 1.68 9.70 12.29
CA SER A 115 2.64 9.15 11.34
C SER A 115 2.53 9.86 10.00
N TYR A 116 3.57 9.74 9.21
CA TYR A 116 3.60 10.35 7.91
C TYR A 116 2.99 9.41 6.86
N THR A 117 2.00 9.91 6.13
CA THR A 117 1.33 9.12 5.08
C THR A 117 1.45 9.83 3.74
N HIS A 118 1.98 9.12 2.76
CA HIS A 118 2.09 9.60 1.39
C HIS A 118 1.16 8.83 0.48
N LEU A 119 0.40 9.57 -0.31
CA LEU A 119 -0.46 9.01 -1.34
C LEU A 119 0.01 9.48 -2.69
N ARG A 120 0.15 8.54 -3.62
CA ARG A 120 0.40 8.86 -5.01
C ARG A 120 -0.81 8.43 -5.81
N ALA A 121 -1.70 9.36 -6.05
CA ALA A 121 -2.87 9.12 -6.87
C ALA A 121 -2.48 9.07 -8.33
N HIS A 122 -2.99 8.08 -9.04
CA HIS A 122 -2.73 7.92 -10.47
C HIS A 122 -3.99 7.45 -11.15
N GLU A 123 -4.48 8.27 -12.06
CA GLU A 123 -5.64 7.98 -12.87
C GLU A 123 -5.25 7.91 -14.32
N THR A 124 -5.79 6.94 -15.04
CA THR A 124 -5.44 6.72 -16.43
C THR A 124 -5.90 7.84 -17.36
N CYS A 125 -6.96 8.53 -16.98
CA CYS A 125 -7.55 9.54 -17.85
C CYS A 125 -7.74 10.87 -17.15
N ALA A 126 -7.39 10.96 -15.91
CA ALA A 126 -7.55 12.18 -15.18
C ALA A 126 -6.19 12.80 -15.00
N ASP A 127 -5.96 13.82 -15.65
CA ASP A 127 -4.81 14.62 -15.39
C ASP A 127 -5.10 15.49 -14.20
N LEU A 128 -4.89 14.89 -13.09
CA LEU A 128 -5.16 15.56 -11.84
C LEU A 128 -4.09 16.57 -11.49
#